data_254808f775942775cb5bcbac9fda3e1f
#
_entry.id   254808f775942775cb5bcbac9fda3e1f
#
_cell.length_a   1.000
_cell.length_b   1.000
_cell.length_c   1.000
_cell.angle_alpha   90.00
_cell.angle_beta   90.00
_cell.angle_gamma   90.00
#
_symmetry.space_group_name_H-M   'P 1'
#
loop_
_entity.id
_entity.type
_entity.pdbx_description
1 polymer ?
#
loop_
_entity_poly.entity_id
_entity_poly.type
_entity_poly.pdbx_seq_one_letter_code
_entity_poly.pdbx_strand_id
1 'polypeptide(L)'
;MDLSIIEKAEIQTLQSRLSAIQAIEGNPMGVHQLVKGQTSAFAVKNIPGPAFNTVRGLSEDDIPYLEEIIAFYEKHAINFRFEITPMNSSESLFRALTDKGYYHSGFHASFNGGSEEEKGQICQPDIEVCHLKRDDFDLFASIYVNGFGLPSFIQNDIKQNNEVLFDVAGWQFYVAYVKGIPVGVAVLFVQEEIATLAAAATLPEYRGRGVQSTLIQKRIQDAFEKGAKNITSEAAFGSASHRNMERVGLKLAYTKALWSKF
;
A
#
# COMPACT_ATOMS: atom_id res chain seq x y z
N MET A 1 6.13 16.33 13.42
CA MET A 1 6.61 15.13 12.71
C MET A 1 7.05 15.53 11.32
N ASP A 2 8.19 15.05 10.88
CA ASP A 2 8.63 15.23 9.50
C ASP A 2 7.78 14.33 8.56
N LEU A 3 7.01 14.96 7.67
CA LEU A 3 6.10 14.25 6.76
C LEU A 3 6.86 13.46 5.68
N SER A 4 8.13 13.77 5.42
CA SER A 4 8.97 13.03 4.48
C SER A 4 9.20 11.58 4.91
N ILE A 5 9.15 11.32 6.22
CA ILE A 5 9.27 9.97 6.80
C ILE A 5 8.13 9.06 6.31
N ILE A 6 6.92 9.62 6.14
CA ILE A 6 5.75 8.85 5.67
C ILE A 6 5.96 8.40 4.22
N GLU A 7 6.35 9.33 3.33
CA GLU A 7 6.62 8.99 1.93
C GLU A 7 7.75 7.96 1.81
N LYS A 8 8.82 8.13 2.59
CA LYS A 8 9.92 7.17 2.64
C LYS A 8 9.44 5.78 3.05
N ALA A 9 8.59 5.68 4.07
CA ALA A 9 8.04 4.40 4.52
C ALA A 9 7.13 3.75 3.45
N GLU A 10 6.32 4.54 2.75
CA GLU A 10 5.49 4.08 1.64
C GLU A 10 6.35 3.54 0.48
N ILE A 11 7.44 4.24 0.12
CA ILE A 11 8.41 3.80 -0.90
C ILE A 11 9.08 2.51 -0.45
N GLN A 12 9.61 2.44 0.75
CA GLN A 12 10.29 1.27 1.29
C GLN A 12 9.37 0.04 1.38
N THR A 13 8.11 0.23 1.76
CA THR A 13 7.11 -0.84 1.80
C THR A 13 6.90 -1.43 0.40
N LEU A 14 6.71 -0.57 -0.61
CA LEU A 14 6.51 -1.01 -1.99
C LEU A 14 7.78 -1.66 -2.55
N GLN A 15 8.94 -1.09 -2.28
CA GLN A 15 10.24 -1.64 -2.69
C GLN A 15 10.49 -3.02 -2.09
N SER A 16 10.25 -3.20 -0.78
CA SER A 16 10.41 -4.50 -0.10
C SER A 16 9.50 -5.55 -0.72
N ARG A 17 8.22 -5.22 -0.94
CA ARG A 17 7.25 -6.11 -1.58
C ARG A 17 7.70 -6.51 -2.98
N LEU A 18 8.03 -5.53 -3.82
CA LEU A 18 8.35 -5.78 -5.21
C LEU A 18 9.69 -6.50 -5.38
N SER A 19 10.67 -6.25 -4.51
CA SER A 19 11.94 -6.99 -4.51
C SER A 19 11.72 -8.47 -4.19
N ALA A 20 10.85 -8.81 -3.23
CA ALA A 20 10.51 -10.19 -2.94
C ALA A 20 9.76 -10.88 -4.09
N ILE A 21 8.80 -10.19 -4.73
CA ILE A 21 8.08 -10.71 -5.91
C ILE A 21 9.05 -10.89 -7.09
N GLN A 22 9.98 -9.96 -7.30
CA GLN A 22 11.00 -10.04 -8.37
C GLN A 22 11.93 -11.24 -8.19
N ALA A 23 12.21 -11.63 -6.95
CA ALA A 23 13.06 -12.76 -6.60
C ALA A 23 12.41 -14.13 -6.86
N ILE A 24 11.10 -14.19 -7.12
CA ILE A 24 10.45 -15.43 -7.56
C ILE A 24 11.08 -15.89 -8.85
N GLU A 25 11.41 -17.18 -8.95
CA GLU A 25 12.08 -17.76 -10.12
C GLU A 25 11.37 -17.39 -11.43
N GLY A 26 12.15 -16.89 -12.39
CA GLY A 26 11.63 -16.42 -13.67
C GLY A 26 10.93 -15.07 -13.65
N ASN A 27 10.84 -14.38 -12.48
CA ASN A 27 10.15 -13.09 -12.32
C ASN A 27 8.78 -13.08 -13.03
N PRO A 28 7.85 -13.96 -12.64
CA PRO A 28 6.60 -14.19 -13.39
C PRO A 28 5.70 -12.95 -13.47
N MET A 29 5.82 -12.02 -12.52
CA MET A 29 5.06 -10.76 -12.54
C MET A 29 5.71 -9.69 -13.43
N GLY A 30 6.94 -9.89 -13.91
CA GLY A 30 7.66 -8.91 -14.72
C GLY A 30 7.92 -7.62 -13.93
N VAL A 31 8.49 -7.77 -12.73
CA VAL A 31 8.82 -6.63 -11.85
C VAL A 31 10.10 -5.97 -12.34
N HIS A 32 10.05 -4.65 -12.47
CA HIS A 32 11.21 -3.79 -12.76
C HIS A 32 11.20 -2.59 -11.82
N GLN A 33 12.36 -2.15 -11.39
CA GLN A 33 12.54 -1.00 -10.50
C GLN A 33 13.64 -0.10 -11.04
N LEU A 34 13.46 1.23 -10.95
CA LEU A 34 14.45 2.23 -11.34
C LEU A 34 14.52 3.29 -10.22
N VAL A 35 15.73 3.66 -9.83
CA VAL A 35 15.98 4.77 -8.90
C VAL A 35 16.81 5.83 -9.61
N LYS A 36 16.37 7.09 -9.56
CA LYS A 36 17.05 8.27 -10.08
C LYS A 36 16.92 9.44 -9.09
N GLY A 37 18.04 9.92 -8.58
CA GLY A 37 18.01 10.91 -7.49
C GLY A 37 17.24 10.39 -6.28
N GLN A 38 16.19 11.10 -5.88
CA GLN A 38 15.28 10.68 -4.81
C GLN A 38 14.06 9.90 -5.36
N THR A 39 13.90 9.86 -6.67
CA THR A 39 12.76 9.25 -7.35
C THR A 39 12.90 7.74 -7.43
N SER A 40 11.83 7.03 -7.05
CA SER A 40 11.67 5.59 -7.23
C SER A 40 10.53 5.30 -8.22
N ALA A 41 10.84 4.56 -9.28
CA ALA A 41 9.89 4.12 -10.30
C ALA A 41 9.69 2.61 -10.20
N PHE A 42 8.45 2.19 -10.02
CA PHE A 42 8.04 0.80 -9.84
C PHE A 42 7.17 0.37 -11.02
N ALA A 43 7.52 -0.74 -11.66
CA ALA A 43 6.81 -1.27 -12.81
C ALA A 43 6.60 -2.78 -12.66
N VAL A 44 5.37 -3.23 -12.84
CA VAL A 44 4.97 -4.64 -12.74
C VAL A 44 4.09 -4.96 -13.94
N LYS A 45 4.66 -5.66 -14.93
CA LYS A 45 4.03 -5.87 -16.24
C LYS A 45 2.72 -6.66 -16.14
N ASN A 46 2.72 -7.72 -15.33
CA ASN A 46 1.61 -8.67 -15.24
C ASN A 46 0.62 -8.36 -14.10
N ILE A 47 0.80 -7.23 -13.41
CA ILE A 47 -0.18 -6.69 -12.45
C ILE A 47 -0.61 -5.31 -12.97
N PRO A 48 -1.69 -5.23 -13.76
CA PRO A 48 -2.13 -3.96 -14.32
C PRO A 48 -2.67 -3.02 -13.23
N GLY A 49 -2.58 -1.74 -13.50
CA GLY A 49 -3.11 -0.70 -12.61
C GLY A 49 -2.04 0.00 -11.77
N PRO A 50 -2.42 1.12 -11.17
CA PRO A 50 -1.47 2.07 -10.59
C PRO A 50 -0.96 1.70 -9.19
N ALA A 51 -1.45 0.62 -8.57
CA ALA A 51 -1.03 0.23 -7.23
C ALA A 51 0.47 -0.14 -7.16
N PHE A 52 0.98 -0.74 -8.25
CA PHE A 52 2.37 -1.16 -8.38
C PHE A 52 3.10 -0.49 -9.57
N ASN A 53 2.39 0.28 -10.39
CA ASN A 53 2.94 0.98 -11.54
C ASN A 53 2.91 2.48 -11.26
N THR A 54 3.88 2.93 -10.49
CA THR A 54 3.87 4.29 -9.93
C THR A 54 5.28 4.83 -9.73
N VAL A 55 5.39 6.16 -9.85
CA VAL A 55 6.61 6.93 -9.55
C VAL A 55 6.36 7.70 -8.26
N ARG A 56 7.28 7.59 -7.30
CA ARG A 56 7.22 8.25 -5.99
C ARG A 56 8.54 8.95 -5.68
N GLY A 57 8.51 9.95 -4.81
CA GLY A 57 9.68 10.73 -4.41
C GLY A 57 10.15 11.73 -5.46
N LEU A 58 9.42 11.93 -6.56
CA LEU A 58 9.79 12.86 -7.61
C LEU A 58 9.65 14.30 -7.11
N SER A 59 10.73 15.07 -7.21
CA SER A 59 10.81 16.49 -6.89
C SER A 59 11.31 17.31 -8.10
N GLU A 60 11.44 18.62 -7.95
CA GLU A 60 12.00 19.49 -9.00
C GLU A 60 13.46 19.17 -9.30
N ASP A 61 14.23 18.73 -8.32
CA ASP A 61 15.64 18.35 -8.50
C ASP A 61 15.80 17.14 -9.44
N ASP A 62 14.74 16.32 -9.56
CA ASP A 62 14.72 15.12 -10.39
C ASP A 62 14.15 15.35 -11.80
N ILE A 63 13.70 16.58 -12.14
CA ILE A 63 13.21 16.94 -13.50
C ILE A 63 14.18 16.50 -14.62
N PRO A 64 15.51 16.63 -14.46
CA PRO A 64 16.46 16.16 -15.49
C PRO A 64 16.34 14.65 -15.83
N TYR A 65 15.81 13.84 -14.92
CA TYR A 65 15.63 12.40 -15.11
C TYR A 65 14.23 12.02 -15.64
N LEU A 66 13.32 12.99 -15.82
CA LEU A 66 11.93 12.72 -16.15
C LEU A 66 11.78 11.94 -17.47
N GLU A 67 12.59 12.25 -18.49
CA GLU A 67 12.54 11.53 -19.76
C GLU A 67 13.02 10.07 -19.61
N GLU A 68 14.05 9.85 -18.81
CA GLU A 68 14.56 8.49 -18.56
C GLU A 68 13.52 7.66 -17.78
N ILE A 69 12.84 8.26 -16.80
CA ILE A 69 11.77 7.63 -16.04
C ILE A 69 10.60 7.26 -16.96
N ILE A 70 10.19 8.15 -17.84
CA ILE A 70 9.10 7.87 -18.81
C ILE A 70 9.52 6.75 -19.78
N ALA A 71 10.73 6.83 -20.35
CA ALA A 71 11.26 5.81 -21.25
C ALA A 71 11.37 4.42 -20.60
N PHE A 72 11.64 4.36 -19.28
CA PHE A 72 11.63 3.11 -18.53
C PHE A 72 10.27 2.41 -18.62
N TYR A 73 9.16 3.11 -18.47
CA TYR A 73 7.82 2.51 -18.58
C TYR A 73 7.42 2.22 -20.03
N GLU A 74 7.79 3.09 -20.97
CA GLU A 74 7.52 2.89 -22.40
C GLU A 74 8.22 1.63 -22.92
N LYS A 75 9.48 1.39 -22.52
CA LYS A 75 10.22 0.16 -22.85
C LYS A 75 9.50 -1.11 -22.43
N HIS A 76 8.77 -1.07 -21.34
CA HIS A 76 8.03 -2.22 -20.80
C HIS A 76 6.56 -2.25 -21.25
N ALA A 77 6.10 -1.25 -21.99
CA ALA A 77 4.69 -1.05 -22.39
C ALA A 77 3.72 -1.06 -21.18
N ILE A 78 4.08 -0.33 -20.12
CA ILE A 78 3.35 -0.27 -18.86
C ILE A 78 2.75 1.12 -18.67
N ASN A 79 1.44 1.20 -18.42
CA ASN A 79 0.79 2.43 -17.98
C ASN A 79 1.09 2.66 -16.49
N PHE A 80 1.43 3.89 -16.15
CA PHE A 80 1.82 4.28 -14.80
C PHE A 80 1.28 5.67 -14.43
N ARG A 81 1.47 6.07 -13.18
CA ARG A 81 1.19 7.42 -12.71
C ARG A 81 2.32 7.94 -11.83
N PHE A 82 2.43 9.26 -11.76
CA PHE A 82 3.22 9.92 -10.72
C PHE A 82 2.35 10.18 -9.50
N GLU A 83 2.89 9.97 -8.31
CA GLU A 83 2.29 10.31 -7.02
C GLU A 83 3.15 11.39 -6.36
N ILE A 84 2.70 12.65 -6.44
CA ILE A 84 3.46 13.80 -5.96
C ILE A 84 2.93 14.23 -4.61
N THR A 85 3.80 14.22 -3.60
CA THR A 85 3.48 14.71 -2.26
C THR A 85 3.54 16.24 -2.20
N PRO A 86 2.84 16.90 -1.24
CA PRO A 86 2.93 18.34 -1.06
C PRO A 86 4.36 18.84 -0.81
N MET A 87 5.20 18.04 -0.16
CA MET A 87 6.59 18.40 0.15
C MET A 87 7.46 18.50 -1.12
N ASN A 88 7.16 17.68 -2.13
CA ASN A 88 7.89 17.61 -3.39
C ASN A 88 7.23 18.43 -4.51
N SER A 89 6.09 19.06 -4.23
CA SER A 89 5.36 19.83 -5.24
C SER A 89 6.02 21.18 -5.52
N SER A 90 6.15 21.52 -6.80
CA SER A 90 6.58 22.84 -7.27
C SER A 90 5.93 23.20 -8.60
N GLU A 91 5.91 24.49 -8.92
CA GLU A 91 5.38 24.97 -10.22
C GLU A 91 6.20 24.42 -11.38
N SER A 92 7.52 24.36 -11.23
CA SER A 92 8.45 23.81 -12.23
C SER A 92 8.17 22.34 -12.52
N LEU A 93 7.97 21.52 -11.48
CA LEU A 93 7.63 20.10 -11.63
C LEU A 93 6.28 19.92 -12.33
N PHE A 94 5.26 20.67 -11.93
CA PHE A 94 3.93 20.53 -12.52
C PHE A 94 3.91 20.97 -13.99
N ARG A 95 4.65 22.02 -14.36
CA ARG A 95 4.86 22.40 -15.76
C ARG A 95 5.56 21.30 -16.54
N ALA A 96 6.66 20.75 -16.02
CA ALA A 96 7.39 19.68 -16.68
C ALA A 96 6.51 18.43 -16.94
N LEU A 97 5.68 18.04 -15.99
CA LEU A 97 4.71 16.94 -16.17
C LEU A 97 3.67 17.29 -17.24
N THR A 98 3.12 18.50 -17.23
CA THR A 98 2.14 18.97 -18.23
C THR A 98 2.73 18.99 -19.63
N ASP A 99 3.96 19.48 -19.80
CA ASP A 99 4.67 19.53 -21.08
C ASP A 99 4.93 18.12 -21.65
N LYS A 100 4.99 17.08 -20.79
CA LYS A 100 5.08 15.67 -21.20
C LYS A 100 3.72 15.00 -21.42
N GLY A 101 2.61 15.74 -21.33
CA GLY A 101 1.24 15.27 -21.57
C GLY A 101 0.60 14.56 -20.38
N TYR A 102 1.13 14.78 -19.17
CA TYR A 102 0.48 14.31 -17.94
C TYR A 102 -0.47 15.38 -17.41
N TYR A 103 -1.55 14.94 -16.79
CA TYR A 103 -2.54 15.80 -16.15
C TYR A 103 -2.86 15.32 -14.74
N HIS A 104 -3.28 16.24 -13.89
CA HIS A 104 -3.73 15.92 -12.54
C HIS A 104 -5.05 15.14 -12.59
N SER A 105 -5.04 13.88 -12.15
CA SER A 105 -6.15 12.92 -12.30
C SER A 105 -6.89 12.62 -10.99
N GLY A 106 -6.40 13.08 -9.83
CA GLY A 106 -7.05 12.85 -8.55
C GLY A 106 -6.11 12.93 -7.36
N PHE A 107 -6.60 12.47 -6.22
CA PHE A 107 -5.87 12.50 -4.95
C PHE A 107 -5.84 11.14 -4.27
N HIS A 108 -4.73 10.83 -3.61
CA HIS A 108 -4.59 9.69 -2.72
C HIS A 108 -4.18 10.18 -1.33
N ALA A 109 -4.84 9.68 -0.30
CA ALA A 109 -4.60 10.12 1.07
C ALA A 109 -3.54 9.25 1.74
N SER A 110 -2.59 9.91 2.42
CA SER A 110 -1.63 9.29 3.33
C SER A 110 -1.99 9.64 4.78
N PHE A 111 -2.00 8.65 5.63
CA PHE A 111 -2.37 8.76 7.03
C PHE A 111 -1.17 8.55 7.93
N ASN A 112 -1.21 9.20 9.06
CA ASN A 112 -0.29 8.98 10.16
C ASN A 112 -1.06 8.82 11.47
N GLY A 113 -0.53 8.01 12.35
CA GLY A 113 -1.03 7.83 13.69
C GLY A 113 0.03 7.22 14.58
N GLY A 114 -0.24 7.14 15.86
CA GLY A 114 0.66 6.38 16.68
C GLY A 114 1.15 7.04 17.95
N SER A 115 0.25 7.48 18.78
CA SER A 115 0.53 7.44 20.22
C SER A 115 -0.13 6.19 20.81
N GLU A 116 0.55 5.53 21.74
CA GLU A 116 -0.05 4.43 22.52
C GLU A 116 -1.33 4.87 23.26
N GLU A 117 -1.48 6.17 23.48
CA GLU A 117 -2.62 6.80 24.17
C GLU A 117 -3.88 6.88 23.28
N GLU A 118 -3.72 6.83 21.94
CA GLU A 118 -4.82 6.86 20.97
C GLU A 118 -5.45 5.49 20.70
N LYS A 119 -5.22 4.49 21.58
CA LYS A 119 -5.83 3.16 21.49
C LYS A 119 -7.36 3.26 21.69
N GLY A 120 -8.05 3.71 20.65
CA GLY A 120 -9.50 3.59 20.59
C GLY A 120 -9.90 2.11 20.69
N GLN A 121 -10.47 1.70 21.84
CA GLN A 121 -11.01 0.36 22.00
C GLN A 121 -12.29 0.22 21.18
N ILE A 122 -12.19 -0.22 19.92
CA ILE A 122 -13.33 -0.82 19.22
C ILE A 122 -13.23 -2.32 19.45
N CYS A 123 -13.53 -2.77 20.67
CA CYS A 123 -13.67 -4.19 20.91
C CYS A 123 -15.02 -4.63 20.31
N GLN A 124 -14.97 -5.38 19.24
CA GLN A 124 -16.13 -6.10 18.68
C GLN A 124 -16.04 -7.54 19.21
N PRO A 125 -16.83 -7.92 20.24
CA PRO A 125 -16.65 -9.21 20.91
C PRO A 125 -16.85 -10.43 20.01
N ASP A 126 -17.53 -10.24 18.88
CA ASP A 126 -17.77 -11.31 17.89
C ASP A 126 -16.67 -11.42 16.80
N ILE A 127 -15.65 -10.54 16.83
CA ILE A 127 -14.58 -10.53 15.80
C ILE A 127 -13.26 -10.92 16.45
N GLU A 128 -12.73 -12.05 16.03
CA GLU A 128 -11.39 -12.52 16.38
C GLU A 128 -10.41 -12.23 15.26
N VAL A 129 -9.21 -11.71 15.58
CA VAL A 129 -8.15 -11.47 14.60
C VAL A 129 -6.91 -12.25 15.02
N CYS A 130 -6.46 -13.15 14.14
CA CYS A 130 -5.30 -14.00 14.31
C CYS A 130 -4.22 -13.71 13.27
N HIS A 131 -2.97 -14.08 13.58
CA HIS A 131 -1.94 -14.16 12.55
C HIS A 131 -2.25 -15.30 11.58
N LEU A 132 -2.07 -15.02 10.28
CA LEU A 132 -2.19 -16.02 9.22
C LEU A 132 -1.04 -17.04 9.35
N LYS A 133 -1.34 -18.31 9.16
CA LYS A 133 -0.32 -19.35 9.08
C LYS A 133 0.18 -19.51 7.65
N ARG A 134 1.37 -20.10 7.48
CA ARG A 134 1.96 -20.32 6.16
C ARG A 134 1.04 -21.10 5.21
N ASP A 135 0.35 -22.12 5.71
CA ASP A 135 -0.51 -22.97 4.89
C ASP A 135 -1.86 -22.32 4.53
N ASP A 136 -2.16 -21.12 5.04
CA ASP A 136 -3.46 -20.46 4.88
C ASP A 136 -3.45 -19.40 3.75
N PHE A 137 -2.41 -19.33 2.89
CA PHE A 137 -2.37 -18.33 1.81
C PHE A 137 -3.41 -18.55 0.71
N ASP A 138 -3.96 -19.76 0.55
CA ASP A 138 -5.13 -19.98 -0.30
C ASP A 138 -6.37 -19.27 0.25
N LEU A 139 -6.58 -19.35 1.57
CA LEU A 139 -7.63 -18.62 2.28
C LEU A 139 -7.42 -17.11 2.16
N PHE A 140 -6.18 -16.63 2.40
CA PHE A 140 -5.84 -15.22 2.24
C PHE A 140 -6.19 -14.72 0.84
N ALA A 141 -5.74 -15.40 -0.20
CA ALA A 141 -5.96 -15.01 -1.59
C ALA A 141 -7.45 -15.00 -1.96
N SER A 142 -8.20 -16.01 -1.49
CA SER A 142 -9.65 -16.08 -1.71
C SER A 142 -10.37 -14.87 -1.11
N ILE A 143 -10.12 -14.55 0.16
CA ILE A 143 -10.73 -13.39 0.83
C ILE A 143 -10.28 -12.08 0.18
N TYR A 144 -9.00 -11.97 -0.21
CA TYR A 144 -8.45 -10.79 -0.87
C TYR A 144 -9.15 -10.53 -2.20
N VAL A 145 -9.21 -11.54 -3.06
CA VAL A 145 -9.85 -11.45 -4.40
C VAL A 145 -11.33 -11.07 -4.28
N ASN A 146 -12.09 -11.79 -3.44
CA ASN A 146 -13.52 -11.51 -3.24
C ASN A 146 -13.73 -10.16 -2.56
N GLY A 147 -12.92 -9.81 -1.58
CA GLY A 147 -13.01 -8.55 -0.83
C GLY A 147 -12.70 -7.31 -1.68
N PHE A 148 -11.85 -7.42 -2.69
CA PHE A 148 -11.60 -6.34 -3.65
C PHE A 148 -12.44 -6.44 -4.93
N GLY A 149 -13.22 -7.50 -5.10
CA GLY A 149 -14.01 -7.73 -6.32
C GLY A 149 -13.13 -7.99 -7.55
N LEU A 150 -11.99 -8.65 -7.36
CA LEU A 150 -11.06 -8.98 -8.42
C LEU A 150 -11.48 -10.27 -9.15
N PRO A 151 -11.06 -10.47 -10.41
CA PRO A 151 -11.32 -11.69 -11.13
C PRO A 151 -10.71 -12.91 -10.43
N SER A 152 -11.45 -14.02 -10.34
CA SER A 152 -10.99 -15.23 -9.63
C SER A 152 -9.75 -15.87 -10.26
N PHE A 153 -9.51 -15.69 -11.55
CA PHE A 153 -8.36 -16.28 -12.25
C PHE A 153 -7.00 -15.74 -11.74
N ILE A 154 -6.96 -14.55 -11.07
CA ILE A 154 -5.72 -14.03 -10.50
C ILE A 154 -5.47 -14.49 -9.05
N GLN A 155 -6.31 -15.35 -8.49
CA GLN A 155 -6.20 -15.78 -7.10
C GLN A 155 -4.85 -16.45 -6.80
N ASN A 156 -4.36 -17.27 -7.71
CA ASN A 156 -3.05 -17.92 -7.55
C ASN A 156 -1.89 -16.92 -7.57
N ASP A 157 -1.96 -15.88 -8.39
CA ASP A 157 -0.96 -14.80 -8.42
C ASP A 157 -0.99 -14.01 -7.12
N ILE A 158 -2.19 -13.70 -6.59
CA ILE A 158 -2.34 -13.03 -5.28
C ILE A 158 -1.76 -13.91 -4.17
N LYS A 159 -2.01 -15.23 -4.17
CA LYS A 159 -1.38 -16.16 -3.24
C LYS A 159 0.14 -16.05 -3.32
N GLN A 160 0.72 -16.33 -4.47
CA GLN A 160 2.17 -16.38 -4.66
C GLN A 160 2.85 -15.06 -4.28
N ASN A 161 2.28 -13.91 -4.70
CA ASN A 161 2.82 -12.59 -4.46
C ASN A 161 2.75 -12.14 -2.98
N ASN A 162 1.93 -12.79 -2.16
CA ASN A 162 1.87 -12.52 -0.72
C ASN A 162 2.60 -13.60 0.09
N GLU A 163 2.54 -14.86 -0.31
CA GLU A 163 3.23 -15.96 0.36
C GLU A 163 4.76 -15.76 0.37
N VAL A 164 5.35 -15.24 -0.71
CA VAL A 164 6.78 -14.93 -0.78
C VAL A 164 7.22 -13.91 0.28
N LEU A 165 6.32 -13.07 0.76
CA LEU A 165 6.61 -12.08 1.81
C LEU A 165 6.60 -12.68 3.23
N PHE A 166 6.09 -13.89 3.41
CA PHE A 166 5.93 -14.51 4.74
C PHE A 166 7.27 -14.66 5.45
N ASP A 167 8.34 -14.96 4.72
CA ASP A 167 9.70 -15.12 5.26
C ASP A 167 10.53 -13.82 5.20
N VAL A 168 9.98 -12.74 4.63
CA VAL A 168 10.68 -11.47 4.57
C VAL A 168 10.45 -10.70 5.87
N ALA A 169 11.54 -10.30 6.51
CA ALA A 169 11.48 -9.58 7.79
C ALA A 169 10.56 -8.35 7.71
N GLY A 170 9.79 -8.16 8.76
CA GLY A 170 8.86 -7.03 8.91
C GLY A 170 7.44 -7.28 8.37
N TRP A 171 7.22 -8.23 7.47
CA TRP A 171 5.89 -8.54 6.97
C TRP A 171 5.11 -9.45 7.92
N GLN A 172 3.83 -9.13 8.10
CA GLN A 172 2.90 -9.90 8.90
C GLN A 172 1.54 -9.94 8.22
N PHE A 173 0.89 -11.08 8.32
CA PHE A 173 -0.40 -11.36 7.70
C PHE A 173 -1.42 -11.72 8.77
N TYR A 174 -2.66 -11.29 8.56
CA TYR A 174 -3.76 -11.44 9.51
C TYR A 174 -4.99 -11.98 8.81
N VAL A 175 -5.78 -12.73 9.58
CA VAL A 175 -7.12 -13.17 9.21
C VAL A 175 -8.09 -12.79 10.33
N ALA A 176 -9.24 -12.25 9.94
CA ALA A 176 -10.33 -11.92 10.85
C ALA A 176 -11.46 -12.94 10.72
N TYR A 177 -11.96 -13.40 11.84
CA TYR A 177 -13.07 -14.34 11.95
C TYR A 177 -14.27 -13.67 12.60
N VAL A 178 -15.47 -13.96 12.08
CA VAL A 178 -16.75 -13.64 12.72
C VAL A 178 -17.45 -14.96 13.02
N LYS A 179 -17.63 -15.28 14.31
CA LYS A 179 -18.21 -16.56 14.76
C LYS A 179 -17.54 -17.78 14.12
N GLY A 180 -16.21 -17.76 14.04
CA GLY A 180 -15.40 -18.85 13.48
C GLY A 180 -15.34 -18.88 11.94
N ILE A 181 -16.02 -17.97 11.23
CA ILE A 181 -15.99 -17.88 9.77
C ILE A 181 -14.91 -16.84 9.38
N PRO A 182 -13.92 -17.16 8.52
CA PRO A 182 -12.92 -16.23 8.06
C PRO A 182 -13.54 -15.25 7.06
N VAL A 183 -13.45 -13.95 7.33
CA VAL A 183 -14.20 -12.90 6.63
C VAL A 183 -13.36 -11.69 6.20
N GLY A 184 -12.14 -11.61 6.68
CA GLY A 184 -11.25 -10.49 6.35
C GLY A 184 -9.79 -10.87 6.46
N VAL A 185 -8.95 -10.18 5.70
CA VAL A 185 -7.49 -10.33 5.73
C VAL A 185 -6.82 -8.97 5.76
N ALA A 186 -5.61 -8.92 6.32
CA ALA A 186 -4.83 -7.69 6.35
C ALA A 186 -3.32 -7.98 6.38
N VAL A 187 -2.54 -6.97 6.03
CA VAL A 187 -1.08 -7.03 5.95
C VAL A 187 -0.49 -5.83 6.69
N LEU A 188 0.54 -6.10 7.48
CA LEU A 188 1.36 -5.11 8.17
C LEU A 188 2.80 -5.26 7.71
N PHE A 189 3.48 -4.15 7.51
CA PHE A 189 4.93 -4.12 7.32
C PHE A 189 5.56 -3.21 8.35
N VAL A 190 6.54 -3.71 9.09
CA VAL A 190 7.29 -2.95 10.09
C VAL A 190 8.74 -2.89 9.67
N GLN A 191 9.26 -1.70 9.52
CA GLN A 191 10.68 -1.46 9.24
C GLN A 191 11.18 -0.34 10.12
N GLU A 192 12.26 -0.62 10.86
CA GLU A 192 12.79 0.30 11.86
C GLU A 192 11.68 0.72 12.87
N GLU A 193 11.44 2.01 13.02
CA GLU A 193 10.45 2.58 13.95
C GLU A 193 9.10 2.93 13.27
N ILE A 194 8.88 2.47 12.02
CA ILE A 194 7.68 2.80 11.26
C ILE A 194 6.96 1.51 10.85
N ALA A 195 5.65 1.53 11.01
CA ALA A 195 4.77 0.46 10.54
C ALA A 195 3.81 0.97 9.47
N THR A 196 3.71 0.24 8.36
CA THR A 196 2.78 0.52 7.28
C THR A 196 1.63 -0.48 7.32
N LEU A 197 0.40 0.02 7.48
CA LEU A 197 -0.81 -0.78 7.29
C LEU A 197 -1.05 -0.96 5.79
N ALA A 198 -0.45 -2.01 5.20
CA ALA A 198 -0.34 -2.14 3.75
C ALA A 198 -1.70 -2.44 3.09
N ALA A 199 -2.18 -3.66 3.14
CA ALA A 199 -3.42 -4.06 2.50
C ALA A 199 -4.43 -4.60 3.52
N ALA A 200 -5.73 -4.43 3.25
CA ALA A 200 -6.79 -5.09 3.99
C ALA A 200 -8.02 -5.28 3.10
N ALA A 201 -8.64 -6.44 3.19
CA ALA A 201 -9.87 -6.77 2.49
C ALA A 201 -10.88 -7.39 3.45
N THR A 202 -12.17 -7.10 3.23
CA THR A 202 -13.29 -7.71 3.96
C THR A 202 -14.31 -8.19 2.93
N LEU A 203 -14.80 -9.42 3.10
CA LEU A 203 -15.84 -9.98 2.25
C LEU A 203 -17.07 -9.05 2.22
N PRO A 204 -17.68 -8.81 1.06
CA PRO A 204 -18.78 -7.86 0.89
C PRO A 204 -19.91 -8.01 1.91
N GLU A 205 -20.33 -9.24 2.19
CA GLU A 205 -21.43 -9.60 3.10
C GLU A 205 -21.12 -9.33 4.60
N TYR A 206 -19.84 -9.09 4.92
CA TYR A 206 -19.38 -8.77 6.29
C TYR A 206 -18.95 -7.31 6.45
N ARG A 207 -19.13 -6.48 5.42
CA ARG A 207 -18.84 -5.04 5.51
C ARG A 207 -19.83 -4.34 6.46
N GLY A 208 -19.41 -3.20 7.01
CA GLY A 208 -20.23 -2.44 7.94
C GLY A 208 -20.34 -3.03 9.36
N ARG A 209 -19.69 -4.18 9.63
CA ARG A 209 -19.73 -4.88 10.93
C ARG A 209 -18.49 -4.66 11.80
N GLY A 210 -17.61 -3.73 11.44
CA GLY A 210 -16.41 -3.42 12.23
C GLY A 210 -15.16 -4.25 11.90
N VAL A 211 -15.23 -5.24 10.99
CA VAL A 211 -14.12 -6.13 10.66
C VAL A 211 -12.85 -5.37 10.28
N GLN A 212 -12.96 -4.39 9.37
CA GLN A 212 -11.79 -3.61 8.95
C GLN A 212 -11.20 -2.78 10.10
N SER A 213 -12.05 -2.16 10.94
CA SER A 213 -11.58 -1.38 12.09
C SER A 213 -10.84 -2.26 13.09
N THR A 214 -11.35 -3.48 13.37
CA THR A 214 -10.66 -4.44 14.25
C THR A 214 -9.32 -4.90 13.67
N LEU A 215 -9.27 -5.16 12.34
CA LEU A 215 -8.00 -5.48 11.66
C LEU A 215 -7.00 -4.31 11.71
N ILE A 216 -7.45 -3.06 11.61
CA ILE A 216 -6.57 -1.90 11.74
C ILE A 216 -6.02 -1.83 13.16
N GLN A 217 -6.86 -1.94 14.17
CA GLN A 217 -6.45 -1.85 15.59
C GLN A 217 -5.47 -2.97 15.99
N LYS A 218 -5.74 -4.21 15.58
CA LYS A 218 -4.82 -5.32 15.84
C LYS A 218 -3.44 -5.06 15.23
N ARG A 219 -3.37 -4.57 13.99
CA ARG A 219 -2.10 -4.25 13.35
C ARG A 219 -1.37 -3.08 14.02
N ILE A 220 -2.11 -2.07 14.50
CA ILE A 220 -1.54 -0.94 15.26
C ILE A 220 -0.94 -1.45 16.57
N GLN A 221 -1.66 -2.30 17.30
CA GLN A 221 -1.17 -2.91 18.54
C GLN A 221 0.12 -3.69 18.29
N ASP A 222 0.12 -4.60 17.32
CA ASP A 222 1.28 -5.44 17.02
C ASP A 222 2.48 -4.62 16.53
N ALA A 223 2.22 -3.51 15.81
CA ALA A 223 3.26 -2.59 15.37
C ALA A 223 3.98 -1.96 16.57
N PHE A 224 3.25 -1.49 17.59
CA PHE A 224 3.85 -0.94 18.81
C PHE A 224 4.58 -2.01 19.63
N GLU A 225 4.03 -3.22 19.76
CA GLU A 225 4.70 -4.35 20.41
C GLU A 225 6.03 -4.70 19.73
N LYS A 226 6.18 -4.40 18.43
CA LYS A 226 7.42 -4.57 17.66
C LYS A 226 8.34 -3.33 17.68
N GLY A 227 7.99 -2.31 18.43
CA GLY A 227 8.82 -1.12 18.60
C GLY A 227 8.60 0.00 17.57
N ALA A 228 7.55 -0.10 16.74
CA ALA A 228 7.18 1.01 15.87
C ALA A 228 6.77 2.23 16.72
N LYS A 229 7.21 3.41 16.33
CA LYS A 229 6.82 4.69 16.95
C LYS A 229 5.80 5.46 16.10
N ASN A 230 5.69 5.09 14.83
CA ASN A 230 4.81 5.74 13.88
C ASN A 230 4.08 4.70 13.04
N ILE A 231 2.79 4.96 12.80
CA ILE A 231 1.95 4.14 11.94
C ILE A 231 1.61 4.95 10.70
N THR A 232 1.77 4.37 9.51
CA THR A 232 1.31 4.98 8.26
C THR A 232 0.37 4.06 7.51
N SER A 233 -0.48 4.64 6.69
CA SER A 233 -1.37 3.93 5.78
C SER A 233 -1.78 4.82 4.62
N GLU A 234 -2.25 4.20 3.55
CA GLU A 234 -2.74 4.89 2.36
C GLU A 234 -4.17 4.47 2.04
N ALA A 235 -4.96 5.40 1.49
CA ALA A 235 -6.28 5.09 0.95
C ALA A 235 -6.67 6.08 -0.15
N ALA A 236 -7.52 5.65 -1.08
CA ALA A 236 -8.17 6.59 -2.00
C ALA A 236 -8.94 7.65 -1.21
N PHE A 237 -8.75 8.93 -1.55
CA PHE A 237 -9.37 10.04 -0.83
C PHE A 237 -10.90 9.89 -0.81
N GLY A 238 -11.52 10.06 0.37
CA GLY A 238 -12.96 9.94 0.56
C GLY A 238 -13.53 8.52 0.47
N SER A 239 -12.69 7.48 0.38
CA SER A 239 -13.13 6.07 0.35
C SER A 239 -13.65 5.57 1.71
N ALA A 240 -14.22 4.37 1.72
CA ALA A 240 -14.58 3.70 2.98
C ALA A 240 -13.34 3.42 3.84
N SER A 241 -12.20 3.05 3.22
CA SER A 241 -10.91 2.87 3.90
C SER A 241 -10.43 4.16 4.57
N HIS A 242 -10.49 5.29 3.85
CA HIS A 242 -10.17 6.62 4.41
C HIS A 242 -10.96 6.88 5.71
N ARG A 243 -12.28 6.78 5.64
CA ARG A 243 -13.16 7.00 6.83
C ARG A 243 -12.90 5.99 7.96
N ASN A 244 -12.50 4.76 7.64
CA ASN A 244 -12.17 3.78 8.66
C ASN A 244 -10.83 4.10 9.34
N MET A 245 -9.84 4.60 8.60
CA MET A 245 -8.56 5.07 9.16
C MET A 245 -8.80 6.21 10.18
N GLU A 246 -9.57 7.23 9.79
CA GLU A 246 -9.92 8.34 10.69
C GLU A 246 -10.69 7.86 11.93
N ARG A 247 -11.64 6.94 11.76
CA ARG A 247 -12.46 6.41 12.88
C ARG A 247 -11.64 5.67 13.94
N VAL A 248 -10.52 5.07 13.55
CA VAL A 248 -9.61 4.39 14.49
C VAL A 248 -8.49 5.31 15.01
N GLY A 249 -8.56 6.61 14.72
CA GLY A 249 -7.63 7.62 15.26
C GLY A 249 -6.45 7.97 14.35
N LEU A 250 -6.31 7.35 13.18
CA LEU A 250 -5.30 7.81 12.22
C LEU A 250 -5.70 9.17 11.64
N LYS A 251 -4.76 10.08 11.54
CA LYS A 251 -4.97 11.44 11.02
C LYS A 251 -4.49 11.53 9.58
N LEU A 252 -5.21 12.27 8.76
CA LEU A 252 -4.75 12.63 7.43
C LEU A 252 -3.45 13.44 7.56
N ALA A 253 -2.36 12.88 7.05
CA ALA A 253 -1.06 13.56 7.03
C ALA A 253 -0.98 14.52 5.83
N TYR A 254 -1.29 14.02 4.65
CA TYR A 254 -1.37 14.79 3.40
C TYR A 254 -2.16 14.03 2.33
N THR A 255 -2.42 14.71 1.21
CA THR A 255 -2.87 14.06 -0.02
C THR A 255 -1.79 14.17 -1.08
N LYS A 256 -1.55 13.08 -1.79
CA LYS A 256 -0.70 13.03 -2.98
C LYS A 256 -1.51 13.45 -4.20
N ALA A 257 -0.96 14.32 -5.03
CA ALA A 257 -1.51 14.61 -6.35
C ALA A 257 -1.15 13.47 -7.31
N LEU A 258 -2.16 12.90 -7.95
CA LEU A 258 -1.99 11.83 -8.92
C LEU A 258 -1.92 12.43 -10.33
N TRP A 259 -0.87 12.08 -11.08
CA TRP A 259 -0.67 12.55 -12.44
C TRP A 259 -0.63 11.36 -13.39
N SER A 260 -1.49 11.37 -14.39
CA SER A 260 -1.65 10.28 -15.38
C SER A 260 -1.56 10.83 -16.80
N LYS A 261 -1.19 9.98 -17.76
CA LYS A 261 -1.23 10.29 -19.19
C LYS A 261 -2.57 9.88 -19.77
N PHE A 262 -3.06 10.63 -20.79
CA PHE A 262 -4.27 10.28 -21.55
C PHE A 262 -4.13 8.96 -22.29
#